data_73673be6ed9591722408d4810be40dcc
#
_entry.id   73673be6ed9591722408d4810be40dcc
#
_cell.length_a   1.000
_cell.length_b   1.000
_cell.length_c   1.000
_cell.angle_alpha   90.00
_cell.angle_beta   90.00
_cell.angle_gamma   90.00
#
_symmetry.space_group_name_H-M   'P 1'
#
loop_
_entity.id
_entity.type
_entity.pdbx_description
1 polymer ?
#
loop_
_entity_poly.entity_id
_entity_poly.type
_entity_poly.pdbx_seq_one_letter_code
_entity_poly.pdbx_strand_id
1 'polypeptide(L)' 'SRGIVTIRGEAKEHEDVMTFLRRLRTATYFESIDLVKQQQEYGSELTARAPEFETPYVSFELQGLLNYDPTGYPAL' A
#
# COMPACT_ATOMS: atom_id res chain seq x y z
N SER A 1 -1.43 12.85 -19.71
CA SER A 1 -0.52 12.17 -18.79
C SER A 1 -1.25 11.06 -18.04
N ARG A 2 -0.53 10.03 -17.66
CA ARG A 2 -1.08 8.91 -16.92
C ARG A 2 -1.26 9.28 -15.46
N GLY A 3 -2.26 8.68 -14.83
CA GLY A 3 -2.50 8.91 -13.43
C GLY A 3 -1.52 8.17 -12.54
N ILE A 4 -1.01 8.87 -11.54
CA ILE A 4 -0.18 8.28 -10.51
C ILE A 4 -1.01 8.15 -9.25
N VAL A 5 -0.96 6.97 -8.64
CA VAL A 5 -1.73 6.67 -7.42
C VAL A 5 -0.76 6.32 -6.31
N THR A 6 -0.97 6.90 -5.16
CA THR A 6 -0.24 6.54 -3.95
C THR A 6 -1.21 5.84 -3.01
N ILE A 7 -0.84 4.64 -2.56
CA ILE A 7 -1.64 3.86 -1.63
C ILE A 7 -0.84 3.71 -0.36
N ARG A 8 -1.42 4.16 0.76
CA ARG A 8 -0.81 4.01 2.08
C ARG A 8 -1.67 3.11 2.92
N GLY A 9 -1.03 2.28 3.71
CA GLY A 9 -1.76 1.37 4.54
C GLY A 9 -0.90 0.79 5.65
N GLU A 10 -1.52 -0.10 6.39
CA GLU A 10 -0.87 -0.80 7.48
C GLU A 10 -1.19 -2.28 7.37
N ALA A 11 -0.25 -3.11 7.74
CA ALA A 11 -0.41 -4.55 7.72
C ALA A 11 0.24 -5.14 8.97
N LYS A 12 -0.16 -6.33 9.32
CA LYS A 12 0.39 -7.03 10.47
C LYS A 12 1.84 -7.43 10.23
N GLU A 13 2.11 -7.92 9.03
CA GLU A 13 3.41 -8.45 8.67
C GLU A 13 3.83 -7.99 7.28
N HIS A 14 5.13 -8.03 7.04
CA HIS A 14 5.67 -7.72 5.72
C HIS A 14 5.07 -8.60 4.62
N GLU A 15 4.83 -9.87 4.90
CA GLU A 15 4.25 -10.78 3.92
C GLU A 15 2.87 -10.33 3.46
N ASP A 16 2.10 -9.71 4.34
CA ASP A 16 0.78 -9.18 3.97
C ASP A 16 0.92 -8.05 2.97
N VAL A 17 1.93 -7.20 3.15
CA VAL A 17 2.21 -6.11 2.21
C VAL A 17 2.57 -6.69 0.84
N MET A 18 3.42 -7.71 0.82
CA MET A 18 3.85 -8.32 -0.44
C MET A 18 2.71 -9.06 -1.14
N THR A 19 1.82 -9.68 -0.38
CA THR A 19 0.64 -10.33 -0.92
C THR A 19 -0.29 -9.30 -1.56
N PHE A 20 -0.50 -8.18 -0.88
CA PHE A 20 -1.33 -7.10 -1.40
C PHE A 20 -0.73 -6.52 -2.68
N LEU A 21 0.58 -6.25 -2.66
CA LEU A 21 1.27 -5.73 -3.84
C LEU A 21 1.15 -6.68 -5.03
N ARG A 22 1.30 -7.97 -4.78
CA ARG A 22 1.18 -9.00 -5.82
C ARG A 22 -0.21 -9.03 -6.44
N ARG A 23 -1.24 -8.90 -5.60
CA ARG A 23 -2.62 -8.84 -6.07
C ARG A 23 -2.87 -7.61 -6.92
N LEU A 24 -2.32 -6.47 -6.52
CA LEU A 24 -2.45 -5.26 -7.32
C LEU A 24 -1.72 -5.38 -8.66
N ARG A 25 -0.58 -6.06 -8.69
CA ARG A 25 0.17 -6.27 -9.93
C ARG A 25 -0.58 -7.15 -10.93
N THR A 26 -1.41 -8.06 -10.44
CA THR A 26 -2.21 -8.91 -11.33
C THR A 26 -3.48 -8.21 -11.82
N ALA A 27 -3.84 -7.09 -11.19
CA ALA A 27 -4.99 -6.31 -11.62
C ALA A 27 -4.63 -5.51 -12.86
N THR A 28 -5.61 -5.35 -13.76
CA THR A 28 -5.38 -4.65 -15.02
C THR A 28 -5.41 -3.13 -14.89
N TYR A 29 -5.65 -2.62 -13.68
CA TYR A 29 -5.76 -1.19 -13.44
C TYR A 29 -4.43 -0.46 -13.51
N PHE A 30 -3.34 -1.16 -13.21
CA PHE A 30 -2.02 -0.55 -13.11
C PHE A 30 -1.10 -1.03 -14.20
N GLU A 31 -0.39 -0.11 -14.80
CA GLU A 31 0.72 -0.44 -15.69
C GLU A 31 1.92 -0.90 -14.88
N SER A 32 2.14 -0.24 -13.75
CA SER A 32 3.16 -0.64 -12.80
C SER A 32 2.69 -0.26 -11.40
N ILE A 33 3.16 -0.99 -10.41
CA ILE A 33 2.94 -0.64 -9.01
C ILE A 33 4.08 -1.22 -8.19
N ASP A 34 4.63 -0.39 -7.32
CA ASP A 34 5.81 -0.74 -6.54
C ASP A 34 5.70 -0.28 -5.11
N LEU A 35 6.40 -0.99 -4.24
CA LEU A 35 6.56 -0.61 -2.84
C LEU A 35 7.65 0.47 -2.78
N VAL A 36 7.29 1.66 -2.35
CA VAL A 36 8.23 2.78 -2.29
C VAL A 36 8.67 3.09 -0.87
N LYS A 37 7.90 2.66 0.12
CA LYS A 37 8.26 2.89 1.51
C LYS A 37 7.64 1.81 2.38
N GLN A 38 8.40 1.34 3.36
CA GLN A 38 7.92 0.40 4.35
C GLN A 38 8.67 0.67 5.66
N GLN A 39 7.94 0.62 6.75
CA GLN A 39 8.52 0.88 8.06
C GLN A 39 7.81 0.03 9.10
N GLN A 40 8.59 -0.58 9.99
CA GLN A 40 8.03 -1.26 11.14
C GLN A 40 7.68 -0.24 12.20
N GLU A 41 6.46 -0.33 12.68
CA GLU A 41 5.93 0.58 13.68
C GLU A 41 5.55 -0.17 14.94
N TYR A 42 5.48 0.55 16.04
CA TYR A 42 5.05 0.01 17.32
C TYR A 42 4.02 0.95 17.92
N GLY A 43 2.95 0.35 18.42
CA GLY A 43 1.94 1.13 19.08
C GLY A 43 0.94 1.77 18.12
N SER A 44 -0.28 1.87 18.61
CA SER A 44 -1.38 2.53 17.94
C SER A 44 -2.13 3.33 19.00
N GLU A 45 -3.20 4.03 18.64
CA GLU A 45 -4.03 4.68 19.63
C GLU A 45 -4.54 3.69 20.67
N LEU A 46 -4.89 2.49 20.22
CA LEU A 46 -5.34 1.43 21.11
C LEU A 46 -4.23 0.98 22.05
N THR A 47 -3.02 0.77 21.52
CA THR A 47 -1.89 0.33 22.34
C THR A 47 -1.37 1.46 23.24
N ALA A 48 -1.59 2.71 22.87
CA ALA A 48 -1.26 3.83 23.75
C ALA A 48 -2.10 3.80 25.04
N ARG A 49 -3.33 3.29 24.96
CA ARG A 49 -4.21 3.14 26.11
C ARG A 49 -3.96 1.85 26.89
N ALA A 50 -3.45 0.83 26.21
CA ALA A 50 -3.21 -0.50 26.77
C ALA A 50 -1.86 -1.02 26.26
N PRO A 51 -0.74 -0.49 26.79
CA PRO A 51 0.59 -0.85 26.30
C PRO A 51 0.90 -2.35 26.34
N GLU A 52 0.24 -3.09 27.22
CA GLU A 52 0.43 -4.52 27.33
C GLU A 52 -0.08 -5.29 26.09
N PHE A 53 -0.88 -4.63 25.25
CA PHE A 53 -1.37 -5.22 24.00
C PHE A 53 -0.61 -4.68 22.79
N GLU A 54 0.50 -3.99 23.02
CA GLU A 54 1.28 -3.45 21.92
C GLU A 54 1.80 -4.56 21.01
N THR A 55 1.40 -4.50 19.74
CA THR A 55 1.88 -5.41 18.72
C THR A 55 2.52 -4.60 17.61
N PRO A 56 3.68 -5.06 17.11
CA PRO A 56 4.27 -4.38 15.97
C PRO A 56 3.42 -4.55 14.72
N TYR A 57 3.46 -3.55 13.86
CA TYR A 57 2.79 -3.59 12.57
C TYR A 57 3.69 -2.92 11.53
N VAL A 58 3.32 -3.06 10.28
CA VAL A 58 4.10 -2.50 9.18
C VAL A 58 3.26 -1.43 8.50
N SER A 59 3.80 -0.22 8.43
CA SER A 59 3.21 0.81 7.59
C SER A 59 3.90 0.77 6.23
N PHE A 60 3.13 1.01 5.17
CA PHE A 60 3.69 0.91 3.83
C PHE A 60 3.07 1.95 2.90
N GLU A 61 3.81 2.25 1.86
CA GLU A 61 3.36 3.14 0.81
C GLU A 61 3.69 2.51 -0.53
N LEU A 62 2.69 2.39 -1.37
CA LEU A 62 2.82 1.89 -2.73
C LEU A 62 2.58 3.05 -3.68
N GLN A 63 3.25 3.02 -4.83
CA GLN A 63 3.03 3.98 -5.88
C GLN A 63 2.79 3.23 -7.17
N GLY A 64 1.68 3.55 -7.83
CA GLY A 64 1.28 2.90 -9.05
C GLY A 64 1.05 3.89 -10.17
N LEU A 65 1.22 3.40 -11.39
CA LEU A 65 0.91 4.13 -12.60
C LEU A 65 -0.30 3.46 -13.24
N LEU A 66 -1.38 4.20 -13.38
CA LEU A 66 -2.61 3.66 -13.93
C LEU A 66 -2.50 3.37 -15.43
N ASN A 67 -3.19 2.31 -15.87
CA ASN A 67 -3.31 2.02 -17.30
C ASN A 67 -4.24 2.99 -18.00
N TYR A 68 -5.03 3.74 -17.21
CA TYR A 68 -6.00 4.69 -17.72
C TYR A 68 -5.62 6.08 -17.22
N ASP A 69 -5.92 7.09 -18.02
CA ASP A 69 -5.73 8.44 -17.51
C ASP A 69 -6.83 8.78 -16.49
N PRO A 70 -6.68 9.89 -15.75
CA PRO A 70 -7.65 10.24 -14.71
C PRO A 70 -9.07 10.48 -15.19
N THR A 71 -9.28 10.63 -16.51
CA THR A 71 -10.63 10.81 -17.06
C THR A 71 -11.30 9.48 -17.39
N GLY A 72 -10.58 8.35 -17.23
CA GLY A 72 -11.13 7.04 -17.46
C GLY A 72 -10.87 6.46 -18.84
N TYR A 73 -10.14 7.16 -19.68
CA TYR A 73 -9.78 6.64 -21.00
C TYR A 73 -8.46 5.88 -20.93
N PRO A 74 -8.30 4.84 -21.78
CA PRO A 74 -7.03 4.10 -21.84
C PRO A 74 -5.86 5.03 -22.14
N ALA A 75 -4.75 4.82 -21.44
CA ALA A 75 -3.53 5.55 -21.73
C ALA A 75 -2.92 5.01 -23.03
N LEU A 76 -2.53 5.90 -23.88
CA LEU A 76 -1.93 5.53 -25.18
C LEU A 76 -0.42 5.68 -25.13
#